data_d673f57d5754cf2e7e24d75dc3139f27
#
_entry.id   d673f57d5754cf2e7e24d75dc3139f27
#
_cell.length_a   1.000
_cell.length_b   1.000
_cell.length_c   1.000
_cell.angle_alpha   90.00
_cell.angle_beta   90.00
_cell.angle_gamma   90.00
#
_symmetry.space_group_name_H-M   'P 1'
#
loop_
_entity.id
_entity.type
_entity.pdbx_description
1 polymer ?
#
loop_
_entity_poly.entity_id
_entity_poly.type
_entity_poly.pdbx_seq_one_letter_code
_entity_poly.pdbx_strand_id
1 'polypeptide(L)'
;VSMFTALVITRIIVFAFYAVGLRGEKLYYHPKKERQPIDFIGKKKYFFTLSIAVMLIGLGVLGYNYSQGRGAFAYGLEFEGGTSTTVDFDKDYTINEIDQEIVPVVEEVTGDNNVQTQKVEGSNQVIIKTVTLDLDQREALNQALVDNFQVDADTITAENISSTVSSEMRQDAVVAVLTAAVFILLYIWLRFKDIRFATSAVLALLHDVVVVIL
;
A
#
# COMPACT_ATOMS: atom_id res chain seq x y z
N VAL A 1 6.65 19.15 -1.47
CA VAL A 1 7.94 19.50 -2.12
C VAL A 1 7.86 19.33 -3.64
N SER A 2 7.43 18.17 -4.18
CA SER A 2 7.38 17.89 -5.63
C SER A 2 6.50 18.85 -6.42
N MET A 3 5.35 19.23 -5.89
CA MET A 3 4.44 20.17 -6.55
C MET A 3 5.01 21.61 -6.63
N PHE A 4 5.66 22.07 -5.57
CA PHE A 4 6.37 23.35 -5.57
C PHE A 4 7.51 23.34 -6.58
N THR A 5 8.32 22.30 -6.60
CA THR A 5 9.42 22.14 -7.55
C THR A 5 8.92 22.15 -9.00
N ALA A 6 7.86 21.39 -9.29
CA ALA A 6 7.30 21.31 -10.65
C ALA A 6 6.71 22.64 -11.14
N LEU A 7 6.09 23.44 -10.29
CA LEU A 7 5.42 24.67 -10.69
C LEU A 7 6.33 25.92 -10.62
N VAL A 8 7.15 26.02 -9.56
CA VAL A 8 7.93 27.23 -9.29
C VAL A 8 9.33 27.11 -9.85
N ILE A 9 10.07 26.06 -9.49
CA ILE A 9 11.48 25.92 -9.89
C ILE A 9 11.59 25.71 -11.40
N THR A 10 10.74 24.89 -12.00
CA THR A 10 10.75 24.69 -13.46
C THR A 10 10.47 25.99 -14.19
N ARG A 11 9.54 26.80 -13.70
CA ARG A 11 9.24 28.10 -14.30
C ARG A 11 10.43 29.07 -14.21
N ILE A 12 11.11 29.10 -13.05
CA ILE A 12 12.32 29.94 -12.88
C ILE A 12 13.43 29.51 -13.84
N ILE A 13 13.66 28.20 -13.98
CA ILE A 13 14.67 27.67 -14.91
C ILE A 13 14.34 28.04 -16.35
N VAL A 14 13.09 27.91 -16.79
CA VAL A 14 12.67 28.33 -18.15
C VAL A 14 12.90 29.81 -18.38
N PHE A 15 12.56 30.67 -17.42
CA PHE A 15 12.84 32.11 -17.53
C PHE A 15 14.34 32.40 -17.55
N ALA A 16 15.16 31.71 -16.78
CA ALA A 16 16.59 31.85 -16.79
C ALA A 16 17.19 31.51 -18.18
N PHE A 17 16.77 30.39 -18.79
CA PHE A 17 17.18 30.00 -20.12
C PHE A 17 16.75 31.03 -21.19
N TYR A 18 15.54 31.57 -21.09
CA TYR A 18 15.08 32.63 -21.98
C TYR A 18 15.89 33.92 -21.83
N ALA A 19 16.26 34.28 -20.60
CA ALA A 19 17.08 35.47 -20.30
C ALA A 19 18.53 35.34 -20.83
N VAL A 20 19.11 34.14 -20.79
CA VAL A 20 20.46 33.84 -21.32
C VAL A 20 20.49 33.81 -22.85
N GLY A 21 19.33 33.94 -23.52
CA GLY A 21 19.25 34.04 -24.98
C GLY A 21 18.84 32.76 -25.71
N LEU A 22 18.50 31.71 -24.99
CA LEU A 22 17.93 30.47 -25.56
C LEU A 22 16.44 30.69 -25.90
N ARG A 23 16.18 31.47 -26.98
CA ARG A 23 14.82 31.90 -27.37
C ARG A 23 14.22 31.08 -28.51
N GLY A 24 14.86 29.95 -28.89
CA GLY A 24 14.39 29.14 -29.99
C GLY A 24 13.03 28.49 -29.67
N GLU A 25 11.99 28.79 -30.46
CA GLU A 25 10.63 28.27 -30.30
C GLU A 25 10.60 26.74 -30.21
N LYS A 26 11.43 26.06 -30.98
CA LYS A 26 11.56 24.58 -30.98
C LYS A 26 12.08 24.00 -29.69
N LEU A 27 12.71 24.81 -28.81
CA LEU A 27 13.22 24.35 -27.52
C LEU A 27 12.10 24.28 -26.48
N TYR A 28 11.12 25.17 -26.57
CA TYR A 28 10.05 25.31 -25.59
C TYR A 28 8.71 24.72 -26.05
N TYR A 29 8.52 24.63 -27.35
CA TYR A 29 7.28 24.16 -27.92
C TYR A 29 7.52 23.16 -29.06
N HIS A 30 7.06 21.94 -28.85
CA HIS A 30 6.95 20.92 -29.90
C HIS A 30 5.47 20.77 -30.20
N PRO A 31 4.98 21.18 -31.38
CA PRO A 31 3.59 20.94 -31.75
C PRO A 31 3.34 19.45 -31.77
N LYS A 32 2.53 18.96 -30.83
CA LYS A 32 2.09 17.59 -30.86
C LYS A 32 1.21 17.41 -32.10
N LYS A 33 1.57 16.43 -32.93
CA LYS A 33 0.73 16.01 -34.04
C LYS A 33 -0.68 15.74 -33.45
N GLU A 34 -1.71 16.44 -33.96
CA GLU A 34 -3.09 16.25 -33.51
C GLU A 34 -3.46 14.79 -33.71
N ARG A 35 -3.57 14.07 -32.58
CA ARG A 35 -4.12 12.71 -32.60
C ARG A 35 -5.64 12.83 -32.63
N GLN A 36 -6.28 12.02 -33.44
CA GLN A 36 -7.74 11.96 -33.41
C GLN A 36 -8.21 11.68 -31.98
N PRO A 37 -9.19 12.42 -31.47
CA PRO A 37 -9.71 12.20 -30.13
C PRO A 37 -10.30 10.77 -30.02
N ILE A 38 -9.89 10.07 -28.98
CA ILE A 38 -10.43 8.74 -28.72
C ILE A 38 -11.85 8.92 -28.16
N ASP A 39 -12.83 8.28 -28.78
CA ASP A 39 -14.21 8.28 -28.29
C ASP A 39 -14.36 7.33 -27.08
N PHE A 40 -14.06 7.85 -25.89
CA PHE A 40 -14.24 7.13 -24.64
C PHE A 40 -15.72 6.95 -24.27
N ILE A 41 -16.56 7.94 -24.61
CA ILE A 41 -17.98 7.92 -24.28
C ILE A 41 -18.71 6.86 -25.08
N GLY A 42 -18.42 6.72 -26.36
CA GLY A 42 -18.98 5.66 -27.20
C GLY A 42 -18.59 4.26 -26.74
N LYS A 43 -17.37 4.14 -26.18
CA LYS A 43 -16.83 2.85 -25.68
C LYS A 43 -17.09 2.59 -24.19
N LYS A 44 -17.89 3.41 -23.51
CA LYS A 44 -18.15 3.30 -22.07
C LYS A 44 -18.56 1.90 -21.61
N LYS A 45 -19.35 1.16 -22.41
CA LYS A 45 -19.79 -0.19 -22.07
C LYS A 45 -18.61 -1.16 -21.87
N TYR A 46 -17.58 -1.07 -22.72
CA TYR A 46 -16.39 -1.92 -22.60
C TYR A 46 -15.60 -1.63 -21.32
N PHE A 47 -15.43 -0.34 -20.97
CA PHE A 47 -14.73 0.04 -19.76
C PHE A 47 -15.49 -0.37 -18.49
N PHE A 48 -16.80 -0.18 -18.47
CA PHE A 48 -17.63 -0.64 -17.34
C PHE A 48 -17.61 -2.16 -17.20
N THR A 49 -17.72 -2.91 -18.31
CA THR A 49 -17.67 -4.37 -18.28
C THR A 49 -16.31 -4.86 -17.76
N LEU A 50 -15.20 -4.25 -18.23
CA LEU A 50 -13.86 -4.58 -17.77
C LEU A 50 -13.72 -4.33 -16.26
N SER A 51 -14.17 -3.16 -15.81
CA SER A 51 -14.11 -2.80 -14.38
C SER A 51 -14.91 -3.77 -13.51
N ILE A 52 -16.14 -4.08 -13.91
CA ILE A 52 -16.98 -5.05 -13.18
C ILE A 52 -16.33 -6.43 -13.18
N ALA A 53 -15.73 -6.87 -14.29
CA ALA A 53 -15.04 -8.15 -14.36
C ALA A 53 -13.84 -8.20 -13.37
N VAL A 54 -13.03 -7.14 -13.30
CA VAL A 54 -11.93 -7.05 -12.35
C VAL A 54 -12.42 -7.10 -10.91
N MET A 55 -13.49 -6.36 -10.60
CA MET A 55 -14.08 -6.38 -9.24
C MET A 55 -14.65 -7.76 -8.89
N LEU A 56 -15.29 -8.45 -9.83
CA LEU A 56 -15.81 -9.81 -9.57
C LEU A 56 -14.68 -10.82 -9.36
N ILE A 57 -13.58 -10.70 -10.11
CA ILE A 57 -12.39 -11.53 -9.90
C ILE A 57 -11.80 -11.27 -8.49
N GLY A 58 -11.63 -10.00 -8.10
CA GLY A 58 -11.16 -9.63 -6.77
C GLY A 58 -12.04 -10.19 -5.66
N LEU A 59 -13.37 -10.01 -5.76
CA LEU A 59 -14.33 -10.61 -4.82
C LEU A 59 -14.26 -12.14 -4.79
N GLY A 60 -14.03 -12.79 -5.93
CA GLY A 60 -13.82 -14.23 -6.01
C GLY A 60 -12.57 -14.68 -5.26
N VAL A 61 -11.46 -13.95 -5.40
CA VAL A 61 -10.20 -14.24 -4.67
C VAL A 61 -10.38 -14.03 -3.16
N LEU A 62 -11.04 -12.93 -2.74
CA LEU A 62 -11.35 -12.69 -1.33
C LEU A 62 -12.22 -13.81 -0.74
N GLY A 63 -13.26 -14.23 -1.46
CA GLY A 63 -14.11 -15.34 -1.03
C GLY A 63 -13.36 -16.66 -0.93
N TYR A 64 -12.45 -16.93 -1.86
CA TYR A 64 -11.58 -18.10 -1.83
C TYR A 64 -10.63 -18.07 -0.62
N ASN A 65 -9.94 -16.97 -0.37
CA ASN A 65 -9.06 -16.81 0.78
C ASN A 65 -9.81 -16.97 2.09
N TYR A 66 -10.99 -16.37 2.20
CA TYR A 66 -11.85 -16.51 3.38
C TYR A 66 -12.26 -17.97 3.62
N SER A 67 -12.57 -18.72 2.57
CA SER A 67 -12.94 -20.14 2.66
C SER A 67 -11.79 -21.04 3.11
N GLN A 68 -10.53 -20.61 2.88
CA GLN A 68 -9.32 -21.31 3.32
C GLN A 68 -8.90 -20.93 4.76
N GLY A 69 -9.65 -20.07 5.44
CA GLY A 69 -9.34 -19.63 6.80
C GLY A 69 -8.19 -18.63 6.91
N ARG A 70 -7.70 -18.10 5.78
CA ARG A 70 -6.58 -17.13 5.74
C ARG A 70 -7.01 -15.68 5.99
N GLY A 71 -8.30 -15.43 6.25
CA GLY A 71 -8.85 -14.08 6.26
C GLY A 71 -9.13 -13.55 4.85
N ALA A 72 -10.05 -12.60 4.72
CA ALA A 72 -10.37 -11.99 3.43
C ALA A 72 -9.28 -11.01 2.97
N PHE A 73 -8.69 -10.27 3.91
CA PHE A 73 -7.67 -9.25 3.66
C PHE A 73 -6.42 -9.52 4.50
N ALA A 74 -5.25 -9.25 3.94
CA ALA A 74 -4.00 -9.18 4.68
C ALA A 74 -3.82 -7.76 5.22
N TYR A 75 -4.32 -7.50 6.43
CA TYR A 75 -4.14 -6.21 7.07
C TYR A 75 -2.69 -6.01 7.53
N GLY A 76 -2.20 -4.77 7.43
CA GLY A 76 -0.96 -4.40 8.08
C GLY A 76 -1.09 -4.46 9.61
N LEU A 77 0.03 -4.64 10.29
CA LEU A 77 0.10 -4.77 11.75
C LEU A 77 -0.54 -3.58 12.47
N GLU A 78 -0.46 -2.39 11.88
CA GLU A 78 -1.06 -1.16 12.39
C GLU A 78 -2.60 -1.26 12.50
N PHE A 79 -3.21 -2.08 11.64
CA PHE A 79 -4.67 -2.23 11.59
C PHE A 79 -5.18 -3.50 12.28
N GLU A 80 -4.39 -4.53 12.38
CA GLU A 80 -4.79 -5.81 12.99
C GLU A 80 -4.30 -5.93 14.44
N GLY A 81 -3.17 -5.28 14.74
CA GLY A 81 -2.41 -5.49 15.96
C GLY A 81 -1.57 -6.75 15.85
N GLY A 82 -0.64 -6.91 16.76
CA GLY A 82 0.22 -8.09 16.78
C GLY A 82 1.64 -7.77 17.19
N THR A 83 2.53 -8.72 16.99
CA THR A 83 3.96 -8.60 17.26
C THR A 83 4.73 -8.56 15.96
N SER A 84 5.60 -7.54 15.81
CA SER A 84 6.58 -7.44 14.73
C SER A 84 7.94 -7.81 15.29
N THR A 85 8.50 -8.92 14.85
CA THR A 85 9.85 -9.35 15.23
C THR A 85 10.79 -9.12 14.05
N THR A 86 11.75 -8.24 14.22
CA THR A 86 12.82 -7.99 13.23
C THR A 86 14.04 -8.80 13.60
N VAL A 87 14.53 -9.59 12.67
CA VAL A 87 15.64 -10.51 12.85
C VAL A 87 16.69 -10.23 11.79
N ASP A 88 17.95 -10.14 12.17
CA ASP A 88 19.09 -10.02 11.26
C ASP A 88 19.75 -11.39 11.13
N PHE A 89 19.63 -11.99 9.93
CA PHE A 89 20.17 -13.32 9.66
C PHE A 89 21.57 -13.24 9.09
N ASP A 90 22.41 -14.23 9.40
CA ASP A 90 23.77 -14.31 8.81
C ASP A 90 23.76 -14.57 7.30
N LYS A 91 22.63 -15.13 6.78
CA LYS A 91 22.41 -15.43 5.37
C LYS A 91 21.36 -14.50 4.76
N ASP A 92 21.59 -14.08 3.52
CA ASP A 92 20.60 -13.38 2.72
C ASP A 92 19.54 -14.35 2.19
N TYR A 93 18.41 -14.47 2.87
CA TYR A 93 17.29 -15.33 2.50
C TYR A 93 16.48 -14.72 1.35
N THR A 94 16.13 -15.54 0.36
CA THR A 94 15.12 -15.18 -0.63
C THR A 94 13.72 -15.33 -0.04
N ILE A 95 12.71 -14.67 -0.64
CA ILE A 95 11.31 -14.76 -0.18
C ILE A 95 10.83 -16.21 -0.11
N ASN A 96 11.18 -17.03 -1.10
CA ASN A 96 10.81 -18.44 -1.13
C ASN A 96 11.47 -19.27 -0.01
N GLU A 97 12.74 -18.97 0.34
CA GLU A 97 13.42 -19.63 1.46
C GLU A 97 12.80 -19.21 2.80
N ILE A 98 12.43 -17.94 2.95
CA ILE A 98 11.71 -17.45 4.14
C ILE A 98 10.41 -18.23 4.34
N ASP A 99 9.61 -18.38 3.27
CA ASP A 99 8.33 -19.08 3.32
C ASP A 99 8.48 -20.60 3.58
N GLN A 100 9.58 -21.20 3.17
CA GLN A 100 9.81 -22.65 3.31
C GLN A 100 10.57 -23.04 4.58
N GLU A 101 11.48 -22.20 5.05
CA GLU A 101 12.36 -22.51 6.17
C GLU A 101 11.96 -21.78 7.46
N ILE A 102 11.63 -20.48 7.39
CA ILE A 102 11.40 -19.64 8.57
C ILE A 102 9.94 -19.69 9.01
N VAL A 103 9.01 -19.49 8.07
CA VAL A 103 7.57 -19.46 8.39
C VAL A 103 7.09 -20.69 9.14
N PRO A 104 7.42 -21.95 8.73
CA PRO A 104 6.95 -23.12 9.46
C PRO A 104 7.42 -23.19 10.93
N VAL A 105 8.66 -22.75 11.20
CA VAL A 105 9.19 -22.69 12.56
C VAL A 105 8.42 -21.67 13.41
N VAL A 106 8.12 -20.51 12.82
CA VAL A 106 7.36 -19.47 13.51
C VAL A 106 5.92 -19.92 13.77
N GLU A 107 5.26 -20.55 12.80
CA GLU A 107 3.90 -21.09 12.94
C GLU A 107 3.83 -22.16 14.03
N GLU A 108 4.82 -23.06 14.10
CA GLU A 108 4.87 -24.11 15.12
C GLU A 108 4.99 -23.53 16.53
N VAL A 109 5.83 -22.50 16.71
CA VAL A 109 6.10 -21.91 18.03
C VAL A 109 4.97 -20.98 18.48
N THR A 110 4.46 -20.16 17.57
CA THR A 110 3.45 -19.13 17.89
C THR A 110 2.01 -19.65 17.82
N GLY A 111 1.79 -20.74 17.09
CA GLY A 111 0.44 -21.25 16.77
C GLY A 111 -0.32 -20.34 15.78
N ASP A 112 0.34 -19.37 15.16
CA ASP A 112 -0.25 -18.46 14.21
C ASP A 112 -0.11 -19.03 12.79
N ASN A 113 -1.23 -19.35 12.14
CA ASN A 113 -1.26 -19.87 10.76
C ASN A 113 -1.28 -18.78 9.70
N ASN A 114 -1.17 -17.50 10.10
CA ASN A 114 -1.19 -16.34 9.20
C ASN A 114 0.04 -15.46 9.38
N VAL A 115 1.19 -16.08 9.57
CA VAL A 115 2.48 -15.38 9.68
C VAL A 115 2.75 -14.61 8.40
N GLN A 116 3.03 -13.32 8.53
CA GLN A 116 3.44 -12.48 7.40
C GLN A 116 4.91 -12.15 7.53
N THR A 117 5.65 -12.28 6.45
CA THR A 117 7.08 -11.97 6.42
C THR A 117 7.37 -10.87 5.41
N GLN A 118 8.35 -10.05 5.73
CA GLN A 118 8.81 -8.99 4.87
C GLN A 118 10.34 -8.93 4.90
N LYS A 119 10.97 -9.12 3.75
CA LYS A 119 12.40 -8.92 3.60
C LYS A 119 12.73 -7.44 3.49
N VAL A 120 13.75 -6.97 4.20
CA VAL A 120 14.27 -5.62 4.07
C VAL A 120 15.29 -5.59 2.93
N GLU A 121 15.02 -4.79 1.90
CA GLU A 121 15.87 -4.72 0.71
C GLU A 121 17.25 -4.14 1.05
N GLY A 122 18.31 -4.81 0.59
CA GLY A 122 19.70 -4.38 0.84
C GLY A 122 20.27 -4.77 2.21
N SER A 123 19.58 -5.62 2.97
CA SER A 123 20.03 -6.18 4.24
C SER A 123 19.63 -7.65 4.36
N ASN A 124 20.20 -8.35 5.35
CA ASN A 124 19.80 -9.71 5.70
C ASN A 124 18.61 -9.75 6.68
N GLN A 125 17.98 -8.59 6.90
CA GLN A 125 16.90 -8.47 7.87
C GLN A 125 15.58 -8.97 7.30
N VAL A 126 14.86 -9.74 8.11
CA VAL A 126 13.50 -10.19 7.87
C VAL A 126 12.61 -9.70 9.01
N ILE A 127 11.51 -9.07 8.66
CA ILE A 127 10.46 -8.67 9.58
C ILE A 127 9.40 -9.76 9.57
N ILE A 128 9.16 -10.36 10.73
CA ILE A 128 8.18 -11.43 10.96
C ILE A 128 7.03 -10.82 11.74
N LYS A 129 5.83 -10.86 11.18
CA LYS A 129 4.61 -10.33 11.77
C LYS A 129 3.70 -11.47 12.17
N THR A 130 3.31 -11.50 13.42
CA THR A 130 2.46 -12.54 14.03
C THR A 130 1.32 -11.92 14.82
N VAL A 131 0.38 -12.73 15.28
CA VAL A 131 -0.57 -12.32 16.31
C VAL A 131 0.16 -11.77 17.54
N THR A 132 -0.56 -11.08 18.42
CA THR A 132 0.04 -10.56 19.66
C THR A 132 0.61 -11.70 20.49
N LEU A 133 1.93 -11.70 20.68
CA LEU A 133 2.64 -12.67 21.51
C LEU A 133 2.79 -12.14 22.94
N ASP A 134 2.59 -12.99 23.92
CA ASP A 134 2.95 -12.72 25.30
C ASP A 134 4.47 -12.86 25.52
N LEU A 135 4.93 -12.67 26.76
CA LEU A 135 6.36 -12.70 27.05
C LEU A 135 6.96 -14.09 26.81
N ASP A 136 6.26 -15.13 27.28
CA ASP A 136 6.75 -16.51 27.17
C ASP A 136 6.80 -16.97 25.71
N GLN A 137 5.80 -16.60 24.91
CA GLN A 137 5.76 -16.87 23.47
C GLN A 137 6.87 -16.15 22.71
N ARG A 138 7.18 -14.89 23.08
CA ARG A 138 8.28 -14.14 22.46
C ARG A 138 9.63 -14.75 22.79
N GLU A 139 9.84 -15.17 24.06
CA GLU A 139 11.06 -15.87 24.45
C GLU A 139 11.21 -17.20 23.71
N ALA A 140 10.13 -17.98 23.60
CA ALA A 140 10.11 -19.22 22.84
C ALA A 140 10.42 -19.00 21.37
N LEU A 141 9.85 -17.95 20.73
CA LEU A 141 10.14 -17.60 19.35
C LEU A 141 11.61 -17.18 19.18
N ASN A 142 12.14 -16.31 20.05
CA ASN A 142 13.53 -15.90 20.00
C ASN A 142 14.47 -17.11 20.13
N GLN A 143 14.20 -18.00 21.08
CA GLN A 143 15.00 -19.21 21.27
C GLN A 143 14.94 -20.12 20.03
N ALA A 144 13.76 -20.31 19.45
CA ALA A 144 13.61 -21.14 18.25
C ALA A 144 14.35 -20.54 17.04
N LEU A 145 14.36 -19.21 16.89
CA LEU A 145 15.12 -18.53 15.84
C LEU A 145 16.64 -18.68 16.04
N VAL A 146 17.12 -18.55 17.27
CA VAL A 146 18.54 -18.76 17.61
C VAL A 146 18.94 -20.21 17.33
N ASP A 147 18.15 -21.18 17.80
CA ASP A 147 18.49 -22.60 17.71
C ASP A 147 18.47 -23.14 16.26
N ASN A 148 17.50 -22.69 15.45
CA ASN A 148 17.35 -23.19 14.08
C ASN A 148 18.18 -22.43 13.05
N PHE A 149 18.41 -21.12 13.24
CA PHE A 149 19.03 -20.26 12.24
C PHE A 149 20.33 -19.61 12.69
N GLN A 150 20.82 -19.94 13.90
CA GLN A 150 22.07 -19.44 14.48
C GLN A 150 22.14 -17.88 14.51
N VAL A 151 21.00 -17.26 14.74
CA VAL A 151 20.88 -15.79 14.81
C VAL A 151 21.41 -15.32 16.15
N ASP A 152 22.04 -14.16 16.18
CA ASP A 152 22.44 -13.53 17.43
C ASP A 152 21.19 -12.98 18.16
N ALA A 153 20.97 -13.45 19.38
CA ALA A 153 19.81 -13.04 20.19
C ALA A 153 19.73 -11.51 20.39
N ASP A 154 20.87 -10.83 20.42
CA ASP A 154 20.95 -9.37 20.61
C ASP A 154 20.48 -8.61 19.36
N THR A 155 20.38 -9.27 18.21
CA THR A 155 19.89 -8.66 16.96
C THR A 155 18.38 -8.79 16.79
N ILE A 156 17.71 -9.58 17.63
CA ILE A 156 16.27 -9.79 17.56
C ILE A 156 15.55 -8.64 18.28
N THR A 157 14.78 -7.87 17.54
CA THR A 157 13.98 -6.77 18.10
C THR A 157 12.50 -7.05 17.90
N ALA A 158 11.71 -7.05 18.98
CA ALA A 158 10.27 -7.28 18.93
C ALA A 158 9.49 -6.03 19.37
N GLU A 159 8.55 -5.60 18.52
CA GLU A 159 7.62 -4.51 18.80
C GLU A 159 6.18 -5.05 18.84
N ASN A 160 5.41 -4.60 19.83
CA ASN A 160 4.02 -5.04 20.03
C ASN A 160 3.07 -3.87 19.78
N ILE A 161 2.11 -4.07 18.87
CA ILE A 161 1.00 -3.13 18.63
C ILE A 161 -0.26 -3.72 19.24
N SER A 162 -0.80 -3.04 20.27
CA SER A 162 -2.01 -3.53 20.94
C SER A 162 -3.24 -3.44 20.03
N SER A 163 -4.17 -4.37 20.19
CA SER A 163 -5.43 -4.40 19.45
C SER A 163 -6.29 -3.13 19.66
N THR A 164 -6.14 -2.46 20.81
CA THR A 164 -6.82 -1.19 21.09
C THR A 164 -6.31 -0.09 20.17
N VAL A 165 -4.97 0.08 20.08
CA VAL A 165 -4.35 1.07 19.19
C VAL A 165 -4.72 0.78 17.73
N SER A 166 -4.70 -0.48 17.32
CA SER A 166 -5.07 -0.87 15.95
C SER A 166 -6.53 -0.59 15.63
N SER A 167 -7.44 -0.78 16.59
CA SER A 167 -8.86 -0.45 16.41
C SER A 167 -9.09 1.06 16.29
N GLU A 168 -8.39 1.88 17.07
CA GLU A 168 -8.42 3.34 16.96
C GLU A 168 -7.87 3.79 15.59
N MET A 169 -6.73 3.25 15.16
CA MET A 169 -6.16 3.58 13.85
C MET A 169 -7.10 3.23 12.69
N ARG A 170 -7.80 2.08 12.75
CA ARG A 170 -8.83 1.74 11.74
C ARG A 170 -9.97 2.75 11.72
N GLN A 171 -10.49 3.12 12.89
CA GLN A 171 -11.56 4.09 12.98
C GLN A 171 -11.13 5.47 12.46
N ASP A 172 -9.96 5.92 12.83
CA ASP A 172 -9.40 7.20 12.38
C ASP A 172 -9.16 7.21 10.87
N ALA A 173 -8.67 6.11 10.30
CA ALA A 173 -8.49 5.97 8.85
C ALA A 173 -9.82 6.10 8.09
N VAL A 174 -10.88 5.43 8.57
CA VAL A 174 -12.22 5.54 7.95
C VAL A 174 -12.76 6.96 8.07
N VAL A 175 -12.66 7.58 9.24
CA VAL A 175 -13.10 8.97 9.46
C VAL A 175 -12.32 9.94 8.58
N ALA A 176 -11.00 9.76 8.46
CA ALA A 176 -10.15 10.59 7.61
C ALA A 176 -10.56 10.49 6.13
N VAL A 177 -10.78 9.27 5.62
CA VAL A 177 -11.21 9.04 4.23
C VAL A 177 -12.57 9.68 3.94
N LEU A 178 -13.55 9.48 4.83
CA LEU A 178 -14.87 10.08 4.68
C LEU A 178 -14.81 11.61 4.73
N THR A 179 -14.03 12.16 5.65
CA THR A 179 -13.81 13.61 5.79
C THR A 179 -13.15 14.18 4.54
N ALA A 180 -12.11 13.52 4.03
CA ALA A 180 -11.45 13.92 2.79
C ALA A 180 -12.41 13.89 1.59
N ALA A 181 -13.24 12.85 1.47
CA ALA A 181 -14.23 12.73 0.40
C ALA A 181 -15.25 13.89 0.44
N VAL A 182 -15.72 14.27 1.63
CA VAL A 182 -16.63 15.41 1.81
C VAL A 182 -15.96 16.72 1.40
N PHE A 183 -14.73 16.96 1.83
CA PHE A 183 -14.00 18.18 1.45
C PHE A 183 -13.70 18.25 -0.04
N ILE A 184 -13.37 17.12 -0.68
CA ILE A 184 -13.16 17.03 -2.13
C ILE A 184 -14.47 17.35 -2.86
N LEU A 185 -15.59 16.77 -2.43
CA LEU A 185 -16.90 17.03 -3.00
C LEU A 185 -17.28 18.51 -2.88
N LEU A 186 -17.11 19.09 -1.69
CA LEU A 186 -17.37 20.50 -1.43
C LEU A 186 -16.50 21.41 -2.29
N TYR A 187 -15.19 21.13 -2.36
CA TYR A 187 -14.26 21.89 -3.18
C TYR A 187 -14.63 21.85 -4.67
N ILE A 188 -14.90 20.66 -5.21
CA ILE A 188 -15.25 20.50 -6.62
C ILE A 188 -16.59 21.19 -6.93
N TRP A 189 -17.57 21.06 -6.02
CA TRP A 189 -18.86 21.74 -6.15
C TRP A 189 -18.72 23.26 -6.17
N LEU A 190 -18.00 23.84 -5.23
CA LEU A 190 -17.74 25.28 -5.18
C LEU A 190 -16.96 25.76 -6.41
N ARG A 191 -15.99 24.97 -6.87
CA ARG A 191 -15.10 25.34 -8.00
C ARG A 191 -15.81 25.30 -9.34
N PHE A 192 -16.64 24.30 -9.59
CA PHE A 192 -17.31 24.07 -10.87
C PHE A 192 -18.80 24.46 -10.85
N LYS A 193 -19.37 24.70 -9.68
CA LYS A 193 -20.80 25.04 -9.47
C LYS A 193 -21.77 24.00 -10.07
N ASP A 194 -21.32 22.76 -10.25
CA ASP A 194 -22.10 21.65 -10.77
C ASP A 194 -21.95 20.43 -9.82
N ILE A 195 -23.05 20.11 -9.13
CA ILE A 195 -23.07 18.97 -8.20
C ILE A 195 -22.94 17.63 -8.92
N ARG A 196 -23.40 17.52 -10.16
CA ARG A 196 -23.32 16.28 -10.94
C ARG A 196 -21.87 15.94 -11.24
N PHE A 197 -21.08 16.95 -11.59
CA PHE A 197 -19.65 16.78 -11.84
C PHE A 197 -18.90 16.41 -10.56
N ALA A 198 -19.22 17.09 -9.42
CA ALA A 198 -18.62 16.80 -8.13
C ALA A 198 -18.92 15.37 -7.67
N THR A 199 -20.18 14.94 -7.78
CA THR A 199 -20.59 13.57 -7.41
C THR A 199 -19.91 12.51 -8.28
N SER A 200 -19.81 12.74 -9.60
CA SER A 200 -19.16 11.79 -10.51
C SER A 200 -17.66 11.65 -10.21
N ALA A 201 -16.98 12.73 -9.84
CA ALA A 201 -15.57 12.70 -9.44
C ALA A 201 -15.35 11.89 -8.14
N VAL A 202 -16.21 12.08 -7.13
CA VAL A 202 -16.14 11.31 -5.88
C VAL A 202 -16.46 9.84 -6.10
N LEU A 203 -17.48 9.54 -6.94
CA LEU A 203 -17.80 8.14 -7.28
C LEU A 203 -16.65 7.44 -8.03
N ALA A 204 -15.95 8.15 -8.93
CA ALA A 204 -14.78 7.61 -9.60
C ALA A 204 -13.65 7.30 -8.60
N LEU A 205 -13.40 8.21 -7.64
CA LEU A 205 -12.40 8.01 -6.61
C LEU A 205 -12.75 6.81 -5.70
N LEU A 206 -14.01 6.68 -5.29
CA LEU A 206 -14.46 5.52 -4.51
C LEU A 206 -14.34 4.21 -5.28
N HIS A 207 -14.68 4.23 -6.58
CA HIS A 207 -14.48 3.08 -7.45
C HIS A 207 -13.00 2.66 -7.51
N ASP A 208 -12.08 3.62 -7.69
CA ASP A 208 -10.64 3.35 -7.75
C ASP A 208 -10.13 2.76 -6.43
N VAL A 209 -10.60 3.29 -5.27
CA VAL A 209 -10.28 2.73 -3.96
C VAL A 209 -10.78 1.28 -3.84
N VAL A 210 -12.00 0.98 -4.27
CA VAL A 210 -12.55 -0.38 -4.24
C VAL A 210 -11.74 -1.33 -5.13
N VAL A 211 -11.34 -0.90 -6.32
CA VAL A 211 -10.51 -1.73 -7.24
C VAL A 211 -9.12 -2.01 -6.65
N VAL A 212 -8.55 -1.07 -5.88
CA VAL A 212 -7.23 -1.27 -5.23
C VAL A 212 -7.33 -2.21 -4.02
N ILE A 213 -8.46 -2.19 -3.30
CA ILE A 213 -8.66 -3.04 -2.11
C ILE A 213 -8.98 -4.48 -2.49
N LEU A 214 -9.65 -4.69 -3.63
CA LEU A 214 -10.04 -6.02 -4.13
C LEU A 214 -8.91 -6.75 -4.85
#